data_22fab04b59f977e43a0c405a0f02ce53
#
_entry.id   22fab04b59f977e43a0c405a0f02ce53
#
_cell.length_a   1.000
_cell.length_b   1.000
_cell.length_c   1.000
_cell.angle_alpha   90.00
_cell.angle_beta   90.00
_cell.angle_gamma   90.00
#
_symmetry.space_group_name_H-M   'P 1'
#
loop_
_entity.id
_entity.type
_entity.pdbx_description
1 polymer ?
#
loop_
_entity_poly.entity_id
_entity_poly.type
_entity_poly.pdbx_seq_one_letter_code
_entity_poly.pdbx_strand_id
1 'polypeptide(L)'
;MRLLVIDDDRLVSASLKTILEADPKIKVIGTGNSGQQAVELYTKLKPDVLLIDIRMDRMTGIEAAEKIISQDKSAKVLFLTTFSDEEYIAKAFKIGAKGYILKQNFESIAPSVKAVYMGQRVFGDEIVTKLPALSVNNGKPDFTDYDLNEKEIEIITKVADGLSNKEIAEVLFLSEGTVRNYISVILEKLNLRDRTQLAIFYYKCDITGK
;
A
#
# COMPACT_ATOMS: atom_id res chain seq x y z
N MET A 1 -2.11 7.82 20.18
CA MET A 1 -1.88 6.53 19.50
C MET A 1 -0.54 5.94 19.91
N ARG A 2 -0.48 4.62 19.97
CA ARG A 2 0.68 3.83 20.40
C ARG A 2 1.45 3.35 19.17
N LEU A 3 2.67 3.78 18.99
CA LEU A 3 3.50 3.49 17.82
C LEU A 3 4.69 2.59 18.21
N LEU A 4 4.93 1.54 17.41
CA LEU A 4 6.13 0.73 17.47
C LEU A 4 7.02 1.10 16.27
N VAL A 5 8.30 1.40 16.50
CA VAL A 5 9.26 1.78 15.46
C VAL A 5 10.35 0.72 15.36
N ILE A 6 10.56 0.18 14.16
CA ILE A 6 11.58 -0.84 13.89
C ILE A 6 12.46 -0.39 12.74
N ASP A 7 13.75 -0.28 13.00
CA ASP A 7 14.77 0.14 12.03
C ASP A 7 16.12 -0.40 12.51
N ASP A 8 16.91 -1.02 11.66
CA ASP A 8 18.20 -1.60 12.04
C ASP A 8 19.25 -0.53 12.38
N ASP A 9 19.06 0.69 11.85
CA ASP A 9 19.86 1.85 12.26
C ASP A 9 19.28 2.48 13.55
N ARG A 10 20.01 2.35 14.64
CA ARG A 10 19.66 2.90 15.96
C ARG A 10 19.55 4.42 15.97
N LEU A 11 20.34 5.11 15.13
CA LEU A 11 20.29 6.58 15.05
C LEU A 11 19.00 7.02 14.38
N VAL A 12 18.61 6.31 13.31
CA VAL A 12 17.32 6.55 12.61
C VAL A 12 16.15 6.30 13.56
N SER A 13 16.15 5.15 14.28
CA SER A 13 15.10 4.84 15.26
C SER A 13 14.98 5.90 16.36
N ALA A 14 16.09 6.40 16.89
CA ALA A 14 16.11 7.44 17.92
C ALA A 14 15.60 8.78 17.38
N SER A 15 16.03 9.16 16.16
CA SER A 15 15.59 10.37 15.49
C SER A 15 14.09 10.32 15.18
N LEU A 16 13.60 9.23 14.64
CA LEU A 16 12.16 9.00 14.38
C LEU A 16 11.34 9.11 15.66
N LYS A 17 11.81 8.53 16.76
CA LYS A 17 11.13 8.65 18.06
C LYS A 17 11.00 10.11 18.45
N THR A 18 12.09 10.87 18.40
CA THR A 18 12.10 12.30 18.78
C THR A 18 11.15 13.13 17.91
N ILE A 19 11.23 12.94 16.57
CA ILE A 19 10.39 13.66 15.60
C ILE A 19 8.91 13.34 15.80
N LEU A 20 8.59 12.06 15.99
CA LEU A 20 7.20 11.61 16.09
C LEU A 20 6.57 11.98 17.44
N GLU A 21 7.33 11.92 18.53
CA GLU A 21 6.85 12.33 19.87
C GLU A 21 6.78 13.86 20.05
N ALA A 22 7.26 14.66 19.10
CA ALA A 22 6.98 16.09 19.05
C ALA A 22 5.46 16.36 18.89
N ASP A 23 4.70 15.43 18.31
CA ASP A 23 3.24 15.45 18.36
C ASP A 23 2.74 14.72 19.63
N PRO A 24 2.07 15.43 20.56
CA PRO A 24 1.61 14.83 21.83
C PRO A 24 0.58 13.70 21.64
N LYS A 25 0.00 13.57 20.44
CA LYS A 25 -0.94 12.48 20.12
C LYS A 25 -0.23 11.17 19.74
N ILE A 26 1.10 11.19 19.50
CA ILE A 26 1.90 10.03 19.16
C ILE A 26 2.77 9.65 20.36
N LYS A 27 2.72 8.39 20.76
CA LYS A 27 3.60 7.82 21.78
C LYS A 27 4.33 6.62 21.21
N VAL A 28 5.64 6.69 21.11
CA VAL A 28 6.48 5.55 20.72
C VAL A 28 6.63 4.64 21.93
N ILE A 29 5.97 3.49 21.90
CA ILE A 29 5.92 2.54 23.02
C ILE A 29 7.03 1.50 23.01
N GLY A 30 7.83 1.47 21.94
CA GLY A 30 8.97 0.59 21.78
C GLY A 30 9.73 0.90 20.50
N THR A 31 11.00 0.54 20.50
CA THR A 31 11.87 0.54 19.33
C THR A 31 12.58 -0.80 19.24
N GLY A 32 12.84 -1.29 18.02
CA GLY A 32 13.59 -2.51 17.77
C GLY A 32 14.49 -2.33 16.54
N ASN A 33 15.44 -3.25 16.36
CA ASN A 33 16.46 -3.15 15.31
C ASN A 33 16.52 -4.39 14.40
N SER A 34 15.52 -5.24 14.40
CA SER A 34 15.45 -6.42 13.53
C SER A 34 14.02 -6.88 13.31
N GLY A 35 13.79 -7.64 12.23
CA GLY A 35 12.48 -8.24 11.95
C GLY A 35 12.02 -9.19 13.05
N GLN A 36 12.94 -9.93 13.69
CA GLN A 36 12.61 -10.79 14.81
C GLN A 36 12.06 -9.99 16.00
N GLN A 37 12.72 -8.90 16.37
CA GLN A 37 12.25 -8.00 17.42
C GLN A 37 10.91 -7.33 17.05
N ALA A 38 10.69 -7.05 15.76
CA ALA A 38 9.41 -6.52 15.31
C ALA A 38 8.25 -7.45 15.71
N VAL A 39 8.37 -8.74 15.41
CA VAL A 39 7.34 -9.75 15.75
C VAL A 39 7.16 -9.89 17.26
N GLU A 40 8.25 -9.99 18.02
CA GLU A 40 8.20 -10.13 19.48
C GLU A 40 7.57 -8.91 20.16
N LEU A 41 8.04 -7.71 19.79
CA LEU A 41 7.55 -6.46 20.38
C LEU A 41 6.11 -6.16 19.95
N TYR A 42 5.72 -6.47 18.70
CA TYR A 42 4.34 -6.32 18.25
C TYR A 42 3.39 -7.16 19.10
N THR A 43 3.72 -8.44 19.28
CA THR A 43 2.91 -9.37 20.08
C THR A 43 2.78 -8.93 21.54
N LYS A 44 3.89 -8.46 22.13
CA LYS A 44 3.97 -8.03 23.53
C LYS A 44 3.26 -6.69 23.76
N LEU A 45 3.51 -5.72 22.90
CA LEU A 45 3.09 -4.32 23.10
C LEU A 45 1.74 -4.00 22.45
N LYS A 46 1.31 -4.75 21.44
CA LYS A 46 0.06 -4.51 20.67
C LYS A 46 -0.09 -3.04 20.29
N PRO A 47 0.78 -2.51 19.42
CA PRO A 47 0.73 -1.11 19.00
C PRO A 47 -0.50 -0.84 18.12
N ASP A 48 -0.92 0.42 18.06
CA ASP A 48 -1.94 0.85 17.10
C ASP A 48 -1.41 0.89 15.67
N VAL A 49 -0.12 1.23 15.50
CA VAL A 49 0.59 1.27 14.22
C VAL A 49 2.01 0.74 14.40
N LEU A 50 2.45 -0.08 13.45
CA LEU A 50 3.84 -0.52 13.30
C LEU A 50 4.48 0.27 12.16
N LEU A 51 5.51 1.07 12.47
CA LEU A 51 6.40 1.70 11.51
C LEU A 51 7.66 0.86 11.40
N ILE A 52 7.98 0.33 10.22
CA ILE A 52 9.04 -0.66 10.06
C ILE A 52 9.84 -0.43 8.78
N ASP A 53 11.18 -0.48 8.90
CA ASP A 53 12.04 -0.53 7.72
C ASP A 53 11.95 -1.89 7.03
N ILE A 54 12.20 -1.91 5.73
CA ILE A 54 12.15 -3.11 4.90
C ILE A 54 13.45 -3.89 4.99
N ARG A 55 14.60 -3.20 4.83
CA ARG A 55 15.89 -3.85 4.78
C ARG A 55 16.51 -3.92 6.17
N MET A 56 16.51 -5.11 6.71
CA MET A 56 17.17 -5.45 7.98
C MET A 56 17.85 -6.80 7.86
N ASP A 57 18.92 -7.00 8.66
CA ASP A 57 19.65 -8.26 8.66
C ASP A 57 18.78 -9.44 9.10
N ARG A 58 19.03 -10.62 8.51
CA ARG A 58 18.42 -11.94 8.78
C ARG A 58 16.92 -12.04 8.43
N MET A 59 16.09 -11.19 8.99
CA MET A 59 14.65 -11.13 8.73
C MET A 59 14.29 -9.73 8.26
N THR A 60 13.82 -9.62 7.03
CA THR A 60 13.38 -8.35 6.44
C THR A 60 12.11 -7.84 7.12
N GLY A 61 11.84 -6.52 6.99
CA GLY A 61 10.59 -5.94 7.47
C GLY A 61 9.36 -6.51 6.78
N ILE A 62 9.49 -6.92 5.52
CA ILE A 62 8.40 -7.60 4.78
C ILE A 62 8.06 -8.96 5.41
N GLU A 63 9.06 -9.79 5.68
CA GLU A 63 8.86 -11.10 6.32
C GLU A 63 8.29 -10.95 7.74
N ALA A 64 8.76 -9.97 8.48
CA ALA A 64 8.22 -9.66 9.81
C ALA A 64 6.76 -9.21 9.74
N ALA A 65 6.43 -8.30 8.81
CA ALA A 65 5.08 -7.81 8.60
C ALA A 65 4.13 -8.92 8.14
N GLU A 66 4.58 -9.83 7.27
CA GLU A 66 3.80 -10.98 6.82
C GLU A 66 3.43 -11.89 8.00
N LYS A 67 4.38 -12.20 8.88
CA LYS A 67 4.12 -12.96 10.10
C LYS A 67 3.13 -12.25 11.03
N ILE A 68 3.29 -10.95 11.23
CA ILE A 68 2.41 -10.14 12.07
C ILE A 68 0.99 -10.12 11.50
N ILE A 69 0.83 -9.81 10.20
CA ILE A 69 -0.47 -9.72 9.54
C ILE A 69 -1.16 -11.09 9.43
N SER A 70 -0.39 -12.18 9.32
CA SER A 70 -0.97 -13.53 9.34
C SER A 70 -1.62 -13.87 10.69
N GLN A 71 -1.05 -13.38 11.80
CA GLN A 71 -1.54 -13.58 13.16
C GLN A 71 -2.61 -12.54 13.56
N ASP A 72 -2.48 -11.31 13.07
CA ASP A 72 -3.41 -10.20 13.34
C ASP A 72 -3.78 -9.49 12.04
N LYS A 73 -4.92 -9.87 11.47
CA LYS A 73 -5.45 -9.28 10.22
C LYS A 73 -5.81 -7.79 10.36
N SER A 74 -5.92 -7.28 11.57
CA SER A 74 -6.19 -5.87 11.86
C SER A 74 -4.92 -5.03 11.96
N ALA A 75 -3.74 -5.64 11.91
CA ALA A 75 -2.45 -4.97 12.04
C ALA A 75 -2.31 -3.82 11.02
N LYS A 76 -1.92 -2.67 11.53
CA LYS A 76 -1.66 -1.47 10.72
C LYS A 76 -0.16 -1.30 10.53
N VAL A 77 0.35 -1.83 9.42
CA VAL A 77 1.77 -1.77 9.08
C VAL A 77 2.01 -0.66 8.07
N LEU A 78 2.96 0.22 8.39
CA LEU A 78 3.47 1.28 7.52
C LEU A 78 4.97 1.04 7.30
N PHE A 79 5.36 0.79 6.05
CA PHE A 79 6.77 0.68 5.71
C PHE A 79 7.41 2.06 5.55
N LEU A 80 8.58 2.22 6.12
CA LEU A 80 9.43 3.41 5.98
C LEU A 80 10.82 2.98 5.53
N THR A 81 11.20 3.27 4.29
CA THR A 81 12.43 2.76 3.71
C THR A 81 13.14 3.79 2.83
N THR A 82 14.43 3.61 2.56
CA THR A 82 15.17 4.39 1.58
C THR A 82 15.01 3.90 0.15
N PHE A 83 14.40 2.73 -0.04
CA PHE A 83 14.33 2.03 -1.32
C PHE A 83 12.92 2.04 -1.90
N SER A 84 12.83 2.24 -3.21
CA SER A 84 11.59 2.20 -3.99
C SER A 84 11.59 1.02 -4.98
N ASP A 85 12.16 -0.12 -4.56
CA ASP A 85 12.24 -1.32 -5.40
C ASP A 85 10.83 -1.90 -5.63
N GLU A 86 10.49 -2.15 -6.87
CA GLU A 86 9.17 -2.62 -7.30
C GLU A 86 8.78 -3.92 -6.60
N GLU A 87 9.73 -4.84 -6.41
CA GLU A 87 9.49 -6.11 -5.73
C GLU A 87 9.01 -5.93 -4.29
N TYR A 88 9.61 -4.99 -3.54
CA TYR A 88 9.19 -4.71 -2.16
C TYR A 88 7.83 -4.02 -2.10
N ILE A 89 7.56 -3.13 -3.05
CA ILE A 89 6.27 -2.46 -3.17
C ILE A 89 5.18 -3.51 -3.42
N ALA A 90 5.36 -4.41 -4.40
CA ALA A 90 4.42 -5.48 -4.70
C ALA A 90 4.16 -6.38 -3.49
N LYS A 91 5.22 -6.82 -2.80
CA LYS A 91 5.10 -7.65 -1.60
C LYS A 91 4.34 -6.93 -0.49
N ALA A 92 4.63 -5.63 -0.24
CA ALA A 92 3.95 -4.83 0.77
C ALA A 92 2.43 -4.74 0.50
N PHE A 93 2.05 -4.54 -0.77
CA PHE A 93 0.64 -4.56 -1.18
C PHE A 93 0.01 -5.93 -0.97
N LYS A 94 0.67 -7.01 -1.43
CA LYS A 94 0.20 -8.39 -1.35
C LYS A 94 -0.11 -8.82 0.08
N ILE A 95 0.76 -8.50 1.03
CA ILE A 95 0.54 -8.83 2.45
C ILE A 95 -0.50 -7.95 3.15
N GLY A 96 -0.99 -6.90 2.48
CA GLY A 96 -2.04 -6.03 3.01
C GLY A 96 -1.54 -4.89 3.91
N ALA A 97 -0.29 -4.47 3.74
CA ALA A 97 0.23 -3.28 4.44
C ALA A 97 -0.66 -2.06 4.23
N LYS A 98 -0.69 -1.17 5.21
CA LYS A 98 -1.50 0.05 5.18
C LYS A 98 -0.76 1.23 4.55
N GLY A 99 0.55 1.11 4.35
CA GLY A 99 1.28 2.15 3.65
C GLY A 99 2.74 1.81 3.38
N TYR A 100 3.32 2.63 2.50
CA TYR A 100 4.71 2.56 2.08
C TYR A 100 5.19 3.98 1.78
N ILE A 101 6.17 4.47 2.51
CA ILE A 101 6.73 5.81 2.37
C ILE A 101 8.25 5.77 2.36
N LEU A 102 8.85 6.75 1.69
CA LEU A 102 10.30 6.86 1.62
C LEU A 102 10.84 7.70 2.78
N LYS A 103 11.97 7.28 3.38
CA LYS A 103 12.67 7.99 4.47
C LYS A 103 13.09 9.42 4.09
N GLN A 104 13.20 9.72 2.79
CA GLN A 104 13.56 11.04 2.28
C GLN A 104 12.51 12.11 2.60
N ASN A 105 11.25 11.71 2.76
CA ASN A 105 10.12 12.60 3.00
C ASN A 105 9.78 12.72 4.49
N PHE A 106 10.71 13.23 5.30
CA PHE A 106 10.56 13.32 6.76
C PHE A 106 9.28 14.04 7.21
N GLU A 107 8.87 15.08 6.49
CA GLU A 107 7.67 15.86 6.82
C GLU A 107 6.37 15.04 6.65
N SER A 108 6.39 14.03 5.78
CA SER A 108 5.22 13.18 5.52
C SER A 108 5.06 12.04 6.54
N ILE A 109 6.07 11.73 7.38
CA ILE A 109 6.05 10.54 8.25
C ILE A 109 4.94 10.66 9.31
N ALA A 110 4.91 11.76 10.07
CA ALA A 110 3.90 11.94 11.12
C ALA A 110 2.47 12.02 10.56
N PRO A 111 2.18 12.77 9.48
CA PRO A 111 0.88 12.72 8.79
C PRO A 111 0.49 11.32 8.33
N SER A 112 1.43 10.56 7.74
CA SER A 112 1.20 9.20 7.25
C SER A 112 0.86 8.22 8.37
N VAL A 113 1.59 8.27 9.48
CA VAL A 113 1.29 7.46 10.67
C VAL A 113 -0.11 7.74 11.19
N LYS A 114 -0.54 9.01 11.24
CA LYS A 114 -1.90 9.39 11.65
C LYS A 114 -2.97 8.88 10.68
N ALA A 115 -2.74 8.99 9.39
CA ALA A 115 -3.66 8.52 8.36
C ALA A 115 -3.84 6.99 8.44
N VAL A 116 -2.74 6.25 8.61
CA VAL A 116 -2.76 4.79 8.84
C VAL A 116 -3.47 4.43 10.14
N TYR A 117 -3.26 5.19 11.21
CA TYR A 117 -4.00 5.00 12.47
C TYR A 117 -5.51 5.15 12.27
N MET A 118 -5.96 6.12 11.48
CA MET A 118 -7.36 6.31 11.10
C MET A 118 -7.91 5.28 10.12
N GLY A 119 -7.08 4.32 9.67
CA GLY A 119 -7.49 3.24 8.77
C GLY A 119 -7.32 3.56 7.28
N GLN A 120 -6.74 4.71 6.94
CA GLN A 120 -6.43 5.07 5.56
C GLN A 120 -5.23 4.28 5.05
N ARG A 121 -5.12 4.14 3.72
CA ARG A 121 -3.92 3.63 3.07
C ARG A 121 -3.08 4.81 2.60
N VAL A 122 -1.76 4.73 2.81
CA VAL A 122 -0.81 5.78 2.48
C VAL A 122 0.31 5.22 1.61
N PHE A 123 0.35 5.62 0.36
CA PHE A 123 1.42 5.30 -0.57
C PHE A 123 1.88 6.60 -1.20
N GLY A 124 3.19 6.88 -1.12
CA GLY A 124 3.75 8.07 -1.73
C GLY A 124 3.57 8.08 -3.25
N ASP A 125 3.50 9.25 -3.87
CA ASP A 125 3.30 9.41 -5.32
C ASP A 125 4.32 8.61 -6.14
N GLU A 126 5.58 8.57 -5.69
CA GLU A 126 6.64 7.78 -6.30
C GLU A 126 6.38 6.26 -6.29
N ILE A 127 5.57 5.80 -5.35
CA ILE A 127 5.16 4.40 -5.25
C ILE A 127 3.98 4.12 -6.16
N VAL A 128 3.03 5.05 -6.22
CA VAL A 128 1.83 4.94 -7.08
C VAL A 128 2.21 4.90 -8.56
N THR A 129 3.23 5.66 -8.98
CA THR A 129 3.72 5.65 -10.36
C THR A 129 4.40 4.35 -10.77
N LYS A 130 4.88 3.55 -9.83
CA LYS A 130 5.51 2.24 -10.08
C LYS A 130 4.53 1.07 -10.04
N LEU A 131 3.30 1.27 -9.55
CA LEU A 131 2.28 0.23 -9.50
C LEU A 131 1.98 -0.42 -10.87
N PRO A 132 1.91 0.32 -12.00
CA PRO A 132 1.71 -0.28 -13.31
C PRO A 132 2.80 -1.28 -13.71
N ALA A 133 4.06 -1.03 -13.35
CA ALA A 133 5.17 -1.92 -13.65
C ALA A 133 5.12 -3.26 -12.88
N LEU A 134 4.43 -3.29 -11.73
CA LEU A 134 4.30 -4.48 -10.89
C LEU A 134 3.28 -5.49 -11.43
N SER A 135 2.38 -5.06 -12.31
CA SER A 135 1.34 -5.90 -12.91
C SER A 135 1.83 -6.73 -14.10
N VAL A 136 3.04 -6.50 -14.60
CA VAL A 136 3.52 -7.15 -15.83
C VAL A 136 3.92 -8.61 -15.63
N ASN A 137 4.00 -9.12 -14.40
CA ASN A 137 4.61 -10.43 -14.15
C ASN A 137 3.71 -11.58 -13.64
N ASN A 138 2.41 -11.38 -13.40
CA ASN A 138 1.56 -12.53 -12.99
C ASN A 138 0.13 -12.40 -13.52
N GLY A 139 -0.19 -13.15 -14.54
CA GLY A 139 -1.52 -13.54 -14.97
C GLY A 139 -2.55 -12.40 -15.18
N LYS A 140 -3.41 -12.53 -16.15
CA LYS A 140 -4.56 -11.59 -16.28
C LYS A 140 -5.41 -11.68 -15.01
N PRO A 141 -5.82 -10.54 -14.41
CA PRO A 141 -6.74 -10.54 -13.27
C PRO A 141 -7.98 -11.38 -13.57
N ASP A 142 -8.37 -12.22 -12.62
CA ASP A 142 -9.59 -13.02 -12.75
C ASP A 142 -10.81 -12.18 -12.37
N PHE A 143 -11.62 -11.86 -13.35
CA PHE A 143 -12.87 -11.11 -13.20
C PHE A 143 -14.10 -11.99 -13.32
N THR A 144 -13.95 -13.33 -13.27
CA THR A 144 -15.06 -14.29 -13.49
C THR A 144 -16.19 -14.16 -12.48
N ASP A 145 -15.89 -13.71 -11.27
CA ASP A 145 -16.89 -13.52 -10.20
C ASP A 145 -17.66 -12.18 -10.33
N TYR A 146 -17.29 -11.34 -11.30
CA TYR A 146 -17.88 -10.01 -11.50
C TYR A 146 -18.62 -9.99 -12.84
N ASP A 147 -19.81 -9.40 -12.88
CA ASP A 147 -20.61 -9.23 -14.11
C ASP A 147 -20.01 -8.15 -15.01
N LEU A 148 -18.79 -8.41 -15.51
CA LEU A 148 -18.04 -7.52 -16.38
C LEU A 148 -17.86 -8.13 -17.76
N ASN A 149 -18.18 -7.36 -18.80
CA ASN A 149 -17.91 -7.76 -20.17
C ASN A 149 -16.45 -7.46 -20.58
N GLU A 150 -16.01 -8.03 -21.72
CA GLU A 150 -14.65 -7.87 -22.22
C GLU A 150 -14.25 -6.39 -22.40
N LYS A 151 -15.17 -5.54 -22.86
CA LYS A 151 -14.90 -4.12 -23.07
C LYS A 151 -14.74 -3.35 -21.75
N GLU A 152 -15.50 -3.72 -20.74
CA GLU A 152 -15.38 -3.16 -19.40
C GLU A 152 -14.05 -3.56 -18.78
N ILE A 153 -13.62 -4.82 -18.93
CA ILE A 153 -12.32 -5.31 -18.46
C ILE A 153 -11.16 -4.57 -19.16
N GLU A 154 -11.27 -4.35 -20.48
CA GLU A 154 -10.27 -3.60 -21.23
C GLU A 154 -10.14 -2.16 -20.72
N ILE A 155 -11.25 -1.49 -20.43
CA ILE A 155 -11.26 -0.13 -19.89
C ILE A 155 -10.69 -0.12 -18.45
N ILE A 156 -11.06 -1.09 -17.61
CA ILE A 156 -10.49 -1.23 -16.25
C ILE A 156 -8.96 -1.34 -16.32
N THR A 157 -8.45 -2.17 -17.24
CA THR A 157 -7.02 -2.34 -17.45
C THR A 157 -6.34 -1.01 -17.80
N LYS A 158 -6.92 -0.25 -18.74
CA LYS A 158 -6.37 1.06 -19.14
C LYS A 158 -6.47 2.11 -18.02
N VAL A 159 -7.49 2.05 -17.18
CA VAL A 159 -7.59 2.87 -15.98
C VAL A 159 -6.48 2.51 -14.99
N ALA A 160 -6.21 1.23 -14.80
CA ALA A 160 -5.14 0.73 -13.95
C ALA A 160 -3.75 1.11 -14.48
N ASP A 161 -3.56 1.13 -15.82
CA ASP A 161 -2.36 1.64 -16.49
C ASP A 161 -2.17 3.16 -16.33
N GLY A 162 -3.10 3.86 -15.67
CA GLY A 162 -3.00 5.30 -15.39
C GLY A 162 -3.46 6.22 -16.53
N LEU A 163 -4.00 5.70 -17.64
CA LEU A 163 -4.41 6.51 -18.79
C LEU A 163 -5.63 7.38 -18.45
N SER A 164 -5.63 8.62 -18.92
CA SER A 164 -6.81 9.53 -18.87
C SER A 164 -7.94 9.03 -19.78
N ASN A 165 -9.16 9.54 -19.62
CA ASN A 165 -10.29 9.16 -20.49
C ASN A 165 -10.01 9.48 -21.95
N LYS A 166 -9.29 10.55 -22.25
CA LYS A 166 -8.88 10.93 -23.59
C LYS A 166 -7.91 9.91 -24.19
N GLU A 167 -6.88 9.52 -23.45
CA GLU A 167 -5.90 8.53 -23.89
C GLU A 167 -6.55 7.15 -24.06
N ILE A 168 -7.46 6.75 -23.17
CA ILE A 168 -8.25 5.51 -23.31
C ILE A 168 -9.09 5.56 -24.58
N ALA A 169 -9.74 6.69 -24.84
CA ALA A 169 -10.56 6.89 -26.03
C ALA A 169 -9.73 6.74 -27.31
N GLU A 170 -8.53 7.31 -27.35
CA GLU A 170 -7.60 7.19 -28.48
C GLU A 170 -7.14 5.73 -28.68
N VAL A 171 -6.74 5.03 -27.61
CA VAL A 171 -6.26 3.63 -27.68
C VAL A 171 -7.37 2.65 -28.08
N LEU A 172 -8.61 2.86 -27.61
CA LEU A 172 -9.71 1.94 -27.83
C LEU A 172 -10.63 2.34 -29.00
N PHE A 173 -10.28 3.41 -29.72
CA PHE A 173 -11.06 3.97 -30.84
C PHE A 173 -12.50 4.32 -30.42
N LEU A 174 -12.66 4.95 -29.26
CA LEU A 174 -13.92 5.40 -28.69
C LEU A 174 -13.97 6.92 -28.57
N SER A 175 -15.15 7.48 -28.25
CA SER A 175 -15.23 8.87 -27.81
C SER A 175 -14.88 8.97 -26.31
N GLU A 176 -14.36 10.12 -25.87
CA GLU A 176 -14.12 10.37 -24.44
C GLU A 176 -15.40 10.25 -23.59
N GLY A 177 -16.54 10.69 -24.15
CA GLY A 177 -17.85 10.55 -23.52
C GLY A 177 -18.25 9.08 -23.34
N THR A 178 -17.95 8.23 -24.33
CA THR A 178 -18.19 6.78 -24.25
C THR A 178 -17.36 6.14 -23.13
N VAL A 179 -16.08 6.49 -23.04
CA VAL A 179 -15.19 6.00 -21.98
C VAL A 179 -15.70 6.42 -20.61
N ARG A 180 -16.12 7.69 -20.44
CA ARG A 180 -16.70 8.19 -19.20
C ARG A 180 -17.94 7.40 -18.78
N ASN A 181 -18.84 7.10 -19.72
CA ASN A 181 -20.03 6.31 -19.46
C ASN A 181 -19.68 4.88 -19.02
N TYR A 182 -18.73 4.22 -19.70
CA TYR A 182 -18.27 2.90 -19.28
C TYR A 182 -17.71 2.91 -17.87
N ILE A 183 -16.83 3.88 -17.54
CA ILE A 183 -16.27 3.98 -16.19
C ILE A 183 -17.38 4.17 -15.15
N SER A 184 -18.40 4.98 -15.43
CA SER A 184 -19.53 5.17 -14.51
C SER A 184 -20.30 3.86 -14.26
N VAL A 185 -20.60 3.10 -15.32
CA VAL A 185 -21.29 1.80 -15.22
C VAL A 185 -20.43 0.79 -14.46
N ILE A 186 -19.12 0.74 -14.73
CA ILE A 186 -18.20 -0.16 -14.04
C ILE A 186 -18.15 0.17 -12.54
N LEU A 187 -18.05 1.45 -12.18
CA LEU A 187 -18.05 1.88 -10.78
C LEU A 187 -19.33 1.47 -10.05
N GLU A 188 -20.47 1.58 -10.71
CA GLU A 188 -21.77 1.16 -10.18
C GLU A 188 -21.82 -0.36 -9.99
N LYS A 189 -21.46 -1.16 -11.01
CA LYS A 189 -21.42 -2.63 -10.93
C LYS A 189 -20.52 -3.14 -9.80
N LEU A 190 -19.36 -2.51 -9.61
CA LEU A 190 -18.38 -2.91 -8.62
C LEU A 190 -18.59 -2.24 -7.24
N ASN A 191 -19.61 -1.40 -7.10
CA ASN A 191 -19.89 -0.60 -5.90
C ASN A 191 -18.65 0.20 -5.43
N LEU A 192 -17.98 0.85 -6.38
CA LEU A 192 -16.79 1.69 -6.15
C LEU A 192 -17.16 3.16 -6.27
N ARG A 193 -16.46 4.03 -5.53
CA ARG A 193 -16.79 5.46 -5.45
C ARG A 193 -16.15 6.29 -6.56
N ASP A 194 -14.96 5.90 -6.99
CA ASP A 194 -14.16 6.72 -7.90
C ASP A 194 -13.15 5.87 -8.70
N ARG A 195 -12.51 6.53 -9.67
CA ARG A 195 -11.51 5.96 -10.57
C ARG A 195 -10.29 5.40 -9.82
N THR A 196 -9.89 6.01 -8.73
CA THR A 196 -8.76 5.55 -7.91
C THR A 196 -9.09 4.21 -7.27
N GLN A 197 -10.31 4.06 -6.75
CA GLN A 197 -10.77 2.76 -6.23
C GLN A 197 -10.87 1.70 -7.32
N LEU A 198 -11.20 2.09 -8.55
CA LEU A 198 -11.22 1.17 -9.69
C LEU A 198 -9.82 0.65 -10.04
N ALA A 199 -8.83 1.51 -10.08
CA ALA A 199 -7.43 1.10 -10.27
C ALA A 199 -6.97 0.18 -9.14
N ILE A 200 -7.25 0.52 -7.88
CA ILE A 200 -6.94 -0.34 -6.71
C ILE A 200 -7.65 -1.69 -6.80
N PHE A 201 -8.88 -1.73 -7.27
CA PHE A 201 -9.66 -2.96 -7.47
C PHE A 201 -8.97 -3.89 -8.48
N TYR A 202 -8.54 -3.38 -9.62
CA TYR A 202 -7.80 -4.14 -10.63
C TYR A 202 -6.61 -4.88 -10.02
N TYR A 203 -5.75 -4.16 -9.30
CA TYR A 203 -4.57 -4.73 -8.66
C TYR A 203 -4.90 -5.72 -7.52
N LYS A 204 -6.05 -5.58 -6.88
CA LYS A 204 -6.51 -6.57 -5.88
C LYS A 204 -6.96 -7.87 -6.52
N CYS A 205 -7.65 -7.83 -7.66
CA CYS A 205 -8.07 -9.03 -8.39
C CYS A 205 -6.87 -9.82 -8.92
N ASP A 206 -5.79 -9.15 -9.31
CA ASP A 206 -4.52 -9.78 -9.71
C ASP A 206 -3.82 -10.51 -8.55
N ILE A 207 -4.07 -10.09 -7.31
CA ILE A 207 -3.44 -10.63 -6.10
C ILE A 207 -4.23 -11.81 -5.51
N THR A 208 -5.51 -11.94 -5.82
CA THR A 208 -6.40 -12.98 -5.25
C THR A 208 -6.47 -14.27 -6.06
N GLY A 209 -5.69 -14.40 -7.13
CA GLY A 209 -5.50 -15.70 -7.80
C GLY A 209 -5.11 -16.77 -6.78
N LYS A 210 -6.05 -17.68 -6.51
CA LYS A 210 -5.95 -18.80 -5.57
C LYS A 210 -4.71 -19.61 -5.78
#